data_c99d513bb65504298065e0c89dd6b43a
#
_entry.id   c99d513bb65504298065e0c89dd6b43a
#
_cell.length_a   1.000
_cell.length_b   1.000
_cell.length_c   1.000
_cell.angle_alpha   90.00
_cell.angle_beta   90.00
_cell.angle_gamma   90.00
#
_symmetry.space_group_name_H-M   'P 1'
#
loop_
_entity.id
_entity.type
_entity.pdbx_description
1 polymer ?
#
loop_
_entity_poly.entity_id
_entity_poly.type
_entity_poly.pdbx_seq_one_letter_code
_entity_poly.pdbx_strand_id
1 'polypeptide(L)'
;MKHMWSEEEIQEQASIENLVDSKGRNRFIEIESTPGERDGMQINYGKCVLNGNNLIFEIQGNFTKNIAPDFTLCKFTLPEWIAQKIILGFANVVDLSPYSLISTDGVVETSLYCIYKEGNILNFSQYTGVNAPSLTVFKIRYNLIISK
;
A
#
# COMPACT_ATOMS: atom_id res chain seq x y z
N MET A 1 -0.88 -40.12 -2.67
CA MET A 1 0.42 -39.90 -2.01
C MET A 1 0.28 -38.74 -1.05
N LYS A 2 0.77 -38.87 0.16
CA LYS A 2 0.73 -37.78 1.14
C LYS A 2 1.80 -36.76 0.80
N HIS A 3 1.44 -35.47 0.76
CA HIS A 3 2.39 -34.43 0.55
C HIS A 3 3.40 -34.36 1.69
N MET A 4 4.65 -34.33 1.35
CA MET A 4 5.74 -34.17 2.31
C MET A 4 6.21 -32.72 2.29
N TRP A 5 5.99 -32.01 3.37
CA TRP A 5 6.48 -30.65 3.51
C TRP A 5 8.00 -30.65 3.66
N SER A 6 8.68 -29.75 2.97
CA SER A 6 10.09 -29.50 3.23
C SER A 6 10.26 -28.81 4.58
N GLU A 7 11.45 -28.90 5.15
CA GLU A 7 11.76 -28.18 6.39
C GLU A 7 11.54 -26.67 6.21
N GLU A 8 11.91 -26.13 5.05
CA GLU A 8 11.71 -24.72 4.74
C GLU A 8 10.22 -24.35 4.69
N GLU A 9 9.38 -25.18 4.08
CA GLU A 9 7.94 -24.96 4.02
C GLU A 9 7.29 -24.99 5.41
N ILE A 10 7.72 -25.91 6.26
CA ILE A 10 7.22 -26.01 7.64
C ILE A 10 7.60 -24.77 8.44
N GLN A 11 8.82 -24.30 8.31
CA GLN A 11 9.28 -23.10 8.98
C GLN A 11 8.58 -21.86 8.44
N GLU A 12 8.35 -21.80 7.15
CA GLU A 12 7.61 -20.73 6.50
C GLU A 12 6.20 -20.63 7.06
N GLN A 13 5.50 -21.74 7.17
CA GLN A 13 4.14 -21.78 7.71
C GLN A 13 4.09 -21.34 9.17
N ALA A 14 5.02 -21.78 10.00
CA ALA A 14 5.10 -21.38 11.38
C ALA A 14 5.41 -19.88 11.52
N SER A 15 6.29 -19.34 10.66
CA SER A 15 6.64 -17.93 10.66
C SER A 15 5.45 -17.05 10.26
N ILE A 16 4.63 -17.51 9.33
CA ILE A 16 3.43 -16.80 8.89
C ILE A 16 2.51 -16.52 10.08
N GLU A 17 2.24 -17.51 10.91
CA GLU A 17 1.34 -17.35 12.05
C GLU A 17 1.87 -16.34 13.07
N ASN A 18 3.16 -16.31 13.29
CA ASN A 18 3.81 -15.47 14.30
C ASN A 18 4.45 -14.21 13.72
N LEU A 19 4.45 -14.05 12.38
CA LEU A 19 5.12 -12.95 11.68
C LEU A 19 6.61 -12.84 12.02
N VAL A 20 7.21 -13.98 12.34
CA VAL A 20 8.66 -14.11 12.61
C VAL A 20 9.23 -15.26 11.80
N ASP A 21 10.53 -15.23 11.56
CA ASP A 21 11.22 -16.31 10.86
C ASP A 21 11.61 -17.44 11.85
N SER A 22 12.22 -18.50 11.33
CA SER A 22 12.63 -19.67 12.11
C SER A 22 13.65 -19.36 13.20
N LYS A 23 14.29 -18.20 13.13
CA LYS A 23 15.28 -17.75 14.14
C LYS A 23 14.70 -16.72 15.10
N GLY A 24 13.38 -16.50 15.07
CA GLY A 24 12.70 -15.54 15.93
C GLY A 24 12.82 -14.09 15.50
N ARG A 25 13.36 -13.82 14.31
CA ARG A 25 13.47 -12.45 13.76
C ARG A 25 12.18 -12.07 13.08
N ASN A 26 11.90 -10.76 13.05
CA ASN A 26 10.75 -10.26 12.31
C ASN A 26 10.82 -10.69 10.85
N ARG A 27 9.67 -11.14 10.32
CA ARG A 27 9.56 -11.49 8.94
C ARG A 27 9.62 -10.25 8.07
N PHE A 28 10.38 -10.32 6.99
CA PHE A 28 10.61 -9.21 6.08
C PHE A 28 10.24 -9.63 4.65
N ILE A 29 9.19 -9.00 4.11
CA ILE A 29 8.68 -9.32 2.77
C ILE A 29 8.46 -8.01 2.02
N GLU A 30 8.94 -7.96 0.77
CA GLU A 30 8.72 -6.83 -0.11
C GLU A 30 7.63 -7.15 -1.13
N ILE A 31 6.74 -6.18 -1.35
CA ILE A 31 5.62 -6.29 -2.29
C ILE A 31 5.65 -5.06 -3.19
N GLU A 32 5.72 -5.29 -4.50
CA GLU A 32 5.67 -4.23 -5.50
C GLU A 32 4.24 -3.76 -5.75
N SER A 33 4.10 -2.50 -6.09
CA SER A 33 2.80 -1.93 -6.45
C SER A 33 2.46 -2.19 -7.91
N THR A 34 1.17 -2.16 -8.20
CA THR A 34 0.65 -1.99 -9.55
C THR A 34 0.17 -0.54 -9.68
N PRO A 35 0.79 0.29 -10.53
CA PRO A 35 0.35 1.68 -10.69
C PRO A 35 -1.06 1.78 -11.23
N GLY A 36 -1.79 2.80 -10.79
CA GLY A 36 -3.03 3.19 -11.43
C GLY A 36 -2.76 3.76 -12.81
N GLU A 37 -3.67 3.55 -13.74
CA GLU A 37 -3.54 4.02 -15.12
C GLU A 37 -4.42 5.23 -15.36
N ARG A 38 -3.80 6.41 -15.45
CA ARG A 38 -4.52 7.63 -15.83
C ARG A 38 -3.60 8.59 -16.54
N ASP A 39 -4.12 9.20 -17.60
CA ASP A 39 -3.44 10.30 -18.28
C ASP A 39 -3.19 11.44 -17.27
N GLY A 40 -1.98 11.92 -17.25
CA GLY A 40 -1.57 12.98 -16.34
C GLY A 40 -1.12 12.54 -14.95
N MET A 41 -1.09 11.23 -14.71
CA MET A 41 -0.54 10.68 -13.47
C MET A 41 0.59 9.71 -13.77
N GLN A 42 1.63 9.76 -12.97
CA GLN A 42 2.73 8.79 -13.04
C GLN A 42 3.14 8.39 -11.64
N ILE A 43 3.20 7.09 -11.40
CA ILE A 43 3.76 6.54 -10.17
C ILE A 43 5.21 6.14 -10.45
N ASN A 44 6.15 6.82 -9.80
CA ASN A 44 7.57 6.59 -9.98
C ASN A 44 8.11 5.49 -9.07
N TYR A 45 7.44 5.29 -7.94
CA TYR A 45 7.84 4.32 -6.93
C TYR A 45 6.63 3.89 -6.13
N GLY A 46 6.47 2.61 -5.93
CA GLY A 46 5.44 2.05 -5.05
C GLY A 46 5.89 0.74 -4.48
N LYS A 47 6.05 0.67 -3.16
CA LYS A 47 6.52 -0.51 -2.47
C LYS A 47 5.85 -0.65 -1.11
N CYS A 48 5.57 -1.90 -0.76
CA CYS A 48 5.10 -2.27 0.56
C CYS A 48 6.11 -3.24 1.17
N VAL A 49 6.47 -3.01 2.40
CA VAL A 49 7.38 -3.88 3.16
C VAL A 49 6.67 -4.36 4.40
N LEU A 50 6.64 -5.67 4.60
CA LEU A 50 6.22 -6.26 5.86
C LEU A 50 7.44 -6.46 6.75
N ASN A 51 7.38 -5.92 7.97
CA ASN A 51 8.39 -6.13 8.99
C ASN A 51 7.66 -6.49 10.30
N GLY A 52 7.70 -7.76 10.66
CA GLY A 52 6.90 -8.29 11.77
C GLY A 52 5.40 -8.16 11.44
N ASN A 53 4.65 -7.40 12.23
CA ASN A 53 3.24 -7.12 12.00
C ASN A 53 2.99 -5.71 11.45
N ASN A 54 4.02 -5.05 10.95
CA ASN A 54 3.94 -3.70 10.43
C ASN A 54 4.11 -3.69 8.91
N LEU A 55 3.07 -3.25 8.20
CA LEU A 55 3.13 -3.02 6.76
C LEU A 55 3.47 -1.55 6.51
N ILE A 56 4.56 -1.31 5.83
CA ILE A 56 5.04 0.03 5.50
C ILE A 56 4.90 0.24 4.00
N PHE A 57 4.11 1.24 3.64
CA PHE A 57 3.87 1.60 2.23
C PHE A 57 4.60 2.89 1.90
N GLU A 58 5.28 2.90 0.77
CA GLU A 58 5.85 4.13 0.19
C GLU A 58 5.42 4.24 -1.26
N ILE A 59 4.84 5.40 -1.60
CA ILE A 59 4.36 5.69 -2.94
C ILE A 59 4.88 7.08 -3.30
N GLN A 60 5.48 7.20 -4.47
CA GLN A 60 5.94 8.48 -5.00
C GLN A 60 5.44 8.62 -6.42
N GLY A 61 4.97 9.80 -6.76
CA GLY A 61 4.45 10.05 -8.08
C GLY A 61 4.28 11.52 -8.38
N ASN A 62 3.70 11.77 -9.53
CA ASN A 62 3.42 13.14 -9.96
C ASN A 62 2.12 13.20 -10.76
N PHE A 63 1.58 14.42 -10.80
CA PHE A 63 0.45 14.76 -11.64
C PHE A 63 0.85 15.87 -12.59
N THR A 64 0.41 15.77 -13.84
CA THR A 64 0.57 16.82 -14.85
C THR A 64 -0.77 17.37 -15.34
N LYS A 65 -1.87 16.81 -14.83
CA LYS A 65 -3.24 17.22 -15.12
C LYS A 65 -4.08 17.09 -13.87
N ASN A 66 -5.23 17.74 -13.86
CA ASN A 66 -6.20 17.58 -12.78
C ASN A 66 -6.70 16.14 -12.75
N ILE A 67 -6.74 15.59 -11.54
CA ILE A 67 -7.22 14.24 -11.27
C ILE A 67 -8.51 14.33 -10.46
N ALA A 68 -9.55 13.69 -10.98
CA ALA A 68 -10.85 13.61 -10.30
C ALA A 68 -10.75 12.74 -9.03
N PRO A 69 -11.69 12.92 -8.08
CA PRO A 69 -11.76 12.03 -6.92
C PRO A 69 -12.09 10.59 -7.33
N ASP A 70 -11.89 9.68 -6.41
CA ASP A 70 -12.16 8.24 -6.57
C ASP A 70 -11.28 7.55 -7.61
N PHE A 71 -10.11 8.09 -7.87
CA PHE A 71 -9.19 7.51 -8.82
C PHE A 71 -8.09 6.70 -8.11
N THR A 72 -7.82 5.49 -8.62
CA THR A 72 -6.78 4.63 -8.08
C THR A 72 -5.39 5.17 -8.39
N LEU A 73 -4.62 5.46 -7.34
CA LEU A 73 -3.20 5.85 -7.46
C LEU A 73 -2.35 4.61 -7.73
N CYS A 74 -2.44 3.62 -6.86
CA CYS A 74 -1.78 2.33 -7.05
C CYS A 74 -2.45 1.26 -6.21
N LYS A 75 -2.12 0.01 -6.51
CA LYS A 75 -2.64 -1.17 -5.83
C LYS A 75 -1.49 -2.03 -5.34
N PHE A 76 -1.73 -2.73 -4.24
CA PHE A 76 -0.82 -3.74 -3.73
C PHE A 76 -1.58 -5.05 -3.59
N THR A 77 -1.14 -6.08 -4.30
CA THR A 77 -1.69 -7.42 -4.15
C THR A 77 -0.91 -8.12 -3.05
N LEU A 78 -1.58 -8.34 -1.93
CA LEU A 78 -0.97 -8.96 -0.76
C LEU A 78 -1.15 -10.47 -0.79
N PRO A 79 -0.21 -11.24 -0.22
CA PRO A 79 -0.48 -12.64 0.08
C PRO A 79 -1.75 -12.75 0.93
N GLU A 80 -2.52 -13.80 0.70
CA GLU A 80 -3.80 -14.00 1.40
C GLU A 80 -3.65 -13.96 2.92
N TRP A 81 -2.62 -14.60 3.45
CA TRP A 81 -2.41 -14.65 4.90
C TRP A 81 -2.12 -13.27 5.50
N ILE A 82 -1.53 -12.33 4.74
CA ILE A 82 -1.36 -10.94 5.18
C ILE A 82 -2.69 -10.20 5.08
N ALA A 83 -3.38 -10.35 3.94
CA ALA A 83 -4.64 -9.67 3.70
C ALA A 83 -5.69 -9.99 4.78
N GLN A 84 -5.74 -11.24 5.23
CA GLN A 84 -6.66 -11.69 6.28
C GLN A 84 -6.39 -11.06 7.64
N LYS A 85 -5.19 -10.53 7.86
CA LYS A 85 -4.80 -9.92 9.13
C LYS A 85 -5.05 -8.42 9.18
N ILE A 86 -5.60 -7.85 8.12
CA ILE A 86 -5.93 -6.44 8.08
C ILE A 86 -7.26 -6.19 8.77
N ILE A 87 -7.24 -5.27 9.74
CA ILE A 87 -8.44 -4.87 10.45
C ILE A 87 -9.13 -3.79 9.63
N LEU A 88 -10.38 -4.04 9.25
CA LEU A 88 -11.18 -3.10 8.49
C LEU A 88 -11.98 -2.18 9.43
N GLY A 89 -12.11 -0.94 9.03
CA GLY A 89 -13.01 -0.01 9.67
C GLY A 89 -14.42 -0.18 9.14
N PHE A 90 -14.99 0.91 8.63
CA PHE A 90 -16.34 0.87 8.06
C PHE A 90 -16.27 0.34 6.61
N ALA A 91 -17.15 -0.62 6.30
CA ALA A 91 -17.19 -1.29 4.99
C ALA A 91 -15.81 -1.88 4.65
N ASN A 92 -15.29 -1.59 3.47
CA ASN A 92 -13.98 -2.07 3.02
C ASN A 92 -12.85 -1.08 3.29
N VAL A 93 -13.12 0.00 3.98
CA VAL A 93 -12.14 1.06 4.19
C VAL A 93 -11.16 0.67 5.29
N VAL A 94 -9.88 0.77 4.98
CA VAL A 94 -8.80 0.59 5.93
C VAL A 94 -8.52 1.91 6.64
N ASP A 95 -8.35 2.98 5.86
CA ASP A 95 -8.08 4.30 6.41
C ASP A 95 -8.27 5.40 5.35
N LEU A 96 -8.39 6.62 5.82
CA LEU A 96 -8.39 7.84 5.04
C LEU A 96 -7.31 8.75 5.61
N SER A 97 -6.39 9.21 4.77
CA SER A 97 -5.23 9.95 5.26
C SER A 97 -4.86 11.12 4.34
N PRO A 98 -4.34 12.19 4.92
CA PRO A 98 -3.87 13.34 4.13
C PRO A 98 -2.49 13.08 3.53
N TYR A 99 -2.18 13.78 2.44
CA TYR A 99 -0.85 13.85 1.89
C TYR A 99 -0.62 15.20 1.21
N SER A 100 0.64 15.59 1.11
CA SER A 100 1.02 16.89 0.54
C SER A 100 1.33 16.76 -0.94
N LEU A 101 0.83 17.74 -1.70
CA LEU A 101 1.09 17.91 -3.13
C LEU A 101 1.92 19.18 -3.29
N ILE A 102 3.06 19.07 -3.94
CA ILE A 102 3.99 20.18 -4.10
C ILE A 102 4.17 20.44 -5.59
N SER A 103 3.75 21.64 -6.05
CA SER A 103 3.94 22.03 -7.44
C SER A 103 5.35 22.56 -7.68
N THR A 104 5.75 22.59 -8.95
CA THR A 104 7.04 23.20 -9.35
C THR A 104 7.12 24.68 -9.03
N ASP A 105 5.97 25.34 -8.87
CA ASP A 105 5.90 26.76 -8.48
C ASP A 105 6.04 26.96 -6.96
N GLY A 106 6.25 25.86 -6.20
CA GLY A 106 6.42 25.92 -4.75
C GLY A 106 5.11 25.99 -3.96
N VAL A 107 3.97 25.87 -4.62
CA VAL A 107 2.67 25.80 -3.93
C VAL A 107 2.49 24.43 -3.30
N VAL A 108 2.10 24.41 -2.03
CA VAL A 108 1.83 23.19 -1.29
C VAL A 108 0.35 23.11 -1.00
N GLU A 109 -0.28 22.00 -1.41
CA GLU A 109 -1.69 21.71 -1.12
C GLU A 109 -1.79 20.38 -0.39
N THR A 110 -2.82 20.26 0.44
CA THR A 110 -3.13 19.02 1.12
C THR A 110 -4.30 18.34 0.42
N SER A 111 -4.14 17.06 0.08
CA SER A 111 -5.20 16.23 -0.45
C SER A 111 -5.39 15.02 0.43
N LEU A 112 -6.41 14.20 0.14
CA LEU A 112 -6.71 13.00 0.90
C LEU A 112 -6.65 11.79 -0.01
N TYR A 113 -6.10 10.70 0.50
CA TYR A 113 -6.21 9.40 -0.13
C TYR A 113 -6.96 8.45 0.78
N CYS A 114 -7.66 7.50 0.18
CA CYS A 114 -8.38 6.44 0.87
C CYS A 114 -7.72 5.11 0.56
N ILE A 115 -7.55 4.29 1.59
CA ILE A 115 -7.08 2.92 1.43
C ILE A 115 -8.28 2.01 1.64
N TYR A 116 -8.59 1.17 0.65
CA TYR A 116 -9.65 0.19 0.77
C TYR A 116 -9.20 -1.18 0.28
N LYS A 117 -9.81 -2.21 0.83
CA LYS A 117 -9.45 -3.61 0.59
C LYS A 117 -10.51 -4.29 -0.28
N GLU A 118 -10.08 -4.88 -1.37
CA GLU A 118 -10.89 -5.75 -2.21
C GLU A 118 -10.20 -7.11 -2.32
N GLY A 119 -10.72 -8.10 -1.59
CA GLY A 119 -10.05 -9.40 -1.53
C GLY A 119 -8.64 -9.26 -0.98
N ASN A 120 -7.63 -9.65 -1.75
CA ASN A 120 -6.23 -9.56 -1.36
C ASN A 120 -5.55 -8.26 -1.83
N ILE A 121 -6.32 -7.34 -2.40
CA ILE A 121 -5.78 -6.13 -2.99
C ILE A 121 -6.06 -4.94 -2.08
N LEU A 122 -5.02 -4.18 -1.73
CA LEU A 122 -5.14 -2.88 -1.12
C LEU A 122 -5.04 -1.81 -2.20
N ASN A 123 -6.06 -0.96 -2.27
CA ASN A 123 -6.14 0.14 -3.22
C ASN A 123 -5.86 1.46 -2.49
N PHE A 124 -4.89 2.21 -3.00
CA PHE A 124 -4.68 3.58 -2.60
C PHE A 124 -5.35 4.47 -3.65
N SER A 125 -6.42 5.14 -3.26
CA SER A 125 -7.23 5.93 -4.18
C SER A 125 -7.29 7.38 -3.78
N GLN A 126 -7.32 8.25 -4.77
CA GLN A 126 -7.53 9.67 -4.57
C GLN A 126 -8.95 9.88 -4.04
N TYR A 127 -9.07 10.42 -2.84
CA TYR A 127 -10.38 10.67 -2.22
C TYR A 127 -10.94 12.04 -2.59
N THR A 128 -10.07 13.06 -2.64
CA THR A 128 -10.45 14.40 -3.11
C THR A 128 -9.79 14.67 -4.45
N GLY A 129 -10.39 15.51 -5.28
CA GLY A 129 -9.79 15.88 -6.55
C GLY A 129 -8.46 16.62 -6.37
N VAL A 130 -7.57 16.47 -7.33
CA VAL A 130 -6.27 17.15 -7.36
C VAL A 130 -6.29 18.22 -8.42
N ASN A 131 -5.93 19.44 -8.03
CA ASN A 131 -5.70 20.51 -8.98
C ASN A 131 -4.20 20.60 -9.29
N ALA A 132 -3.81 20.23 -10.50
CA ALA A 132 -2.43 20.18 -10.93
C ALA A 132 -2.18 21.13 -12.10
N PRO A 133 -2.10 22.45 -11.86
CA PRO A 133 -1.89 23.41 -12.94
C PRO A 133 -0.49 23.33 -13.57
N SER A 134 0.45 22.75 -12.86
CA SER A 134 1.82 22.46 -13.31
C SER A 134 2.21 21.11 -12.79
N LEU A 135 3.45 20.67 -13.04
CA LEU A 135 3.93 19.41 -12.47
C LEU A 135 3.82 19.45 -10.95
N THR A 136 3.07 18.53 -10.39
CA THR A 136 2.86 18.40 -8.95
C THR A 136 3.39 17.04 -8.51
N VAL A 137 4.24 17.02 -7.50
CA VAL A 137 4.84 15.80 -6.96
C VAL A 137 4.26 15.47 -5.61
N PHE A 138 4.21 14.19 -5.29
CA PHE A 138 3.74 13.73 -3.99
C PHE A 138 4.52 12.52 -3.51
N LYS A 139 4.52 12.35 -2.20
CA LYS A 139 5.03 11.16 -1.53
C LYS A 139 4.04 10.75 -0.46
N ILE A 140 3.63 9.49 -0.51
CA ILE A 140 2.79 8.88 0.53
C ILE A 140 3.66 7.89 1.29
N ARG A 141 3.63 8.00 2.61
CA ARG A 141 4.18 6.98 3.50
C ARG A 141 3.11 6.62 4.51
N TYR A 142 2.80 5.32 4.58
CA TYR A 142 1.73 4.84 5.43
C TYR A 142 2.17 3.57 6.16
N ASN A 143 1.90 3.52 7.45
CA ASN A 143 2.18 2.36 8.28
C ASN A 143 0.85 1.74 8.72
N LEU A 144 0.70 0.45 8.46
CA LEU A 144 -0.47 -0.31 8.86
C LEU A 144 -0.02 -1.46 9.75
N ILE A 145 -0.56 -1.50 10.97
CA ILE A 145 -0.31 -2.61 11.89
C ILE A 145 -1.38 -3.66 11.64
N ILE A 146 -0.95 -4.87 11.31
CA ILE A 146 -1.86 -6.00 11.11
C ILE A 146 -1.95 -6.85 12.36
N SER A 147 -3.01 -7.64 12.49
CA SER A 147 -3.16 -8.53 13.64
C SER A 147 -2.10 -9.63 13.62
N LYS A 148 -1.73 -10.08 14.77
CA LYS A 148 -0.76 -11.17 14.90
C LYS A 148 -1.40 -12.54 14.72
#